data_b0fddfe8a1c229bb2b7a713194a4a84f
#
_entry.id   b0fddfe8a1c229bb2b7a713194a4a84f
#
_cell.length_a   1.000
_cell.length_b   1.000
_cell.length_c   1.000
_cell.angle_alpha   90.00
_cell.angle_beta   90.00
_cell.angle_gamma   90.00
#
_symmetry.space_group_name_H-M   'P 1'
#
loop_
_entity.id
_entity.type
_entity.pdbx_description
1 polymer ?
#
loop_
_entity_poly.entity_id
_entity_poly.type
_entity_poly.pdbx_seq_one_letter_code
_entity_poly.pdbx_strand_id
1 'polypeptide(L)'
;MIRLLQITILCFLFSCKDEKAPDTDTAIAAPKSNDWIFMQRVYPAGQIEPASYKAVRAYKQQKEIALQARDNRSSWEYAGATNVGGRVTDVEILKSNPNVYYAGAASGGVFKSENAGGSWQPLFDSQLALSIGDIAIAPADEEIIYVGTGEPNAGGGSIAYDGNGVYRSDNSGDTWSHLGLEDIGSVGKIIVHPENPDIAYVAAMGHLFTSGSDRGLYRTIDGGQQWEKVLFINDSTGIIDLAIHPTNSEIIYAAAWQRVRT
;
A
#
# COMPACT_ATOMS: atom_id res chain seq x y z
N MET A 1 -20.53 40.68 -82.99
CA MET A 1 -20.96 41.32 -81.70
C MET A 1 -20.96 40.22 -80.64
N ILE A 2 -19.83 40.19 -79.88
CA ILE A 2 -19.58 39.15 -78.87
C ILE A 2 -19.98 39.75 -77.53
N ARG A 3 -20.93 39.17 -76.82
CA ARG A 3 -21.29 39.57 -75.45
C ARG A 3 -20.45 38.82 -74.52
N LEU A 4 -19.62 39.55 -73.75
CA LEU A 4 -18.89 39.01 -72.61
C LEU A 4 -19.84 38.75 -71.45
N LEU A 5 -19.82 37.52 -70.93
CA LEU A 5 -20.54 37.10 -69.73
C LEU A 5 -19.57 37.24 -68.57
N GLN A 6 -19.79 38.21 -67.68
CA GLN A 6 -19.03 38.35 -66.47
C GLN A 6 -19.59 37.35 -65.39
N ILE A 7 -18.81 36.36 -65.01
CA ILE A 7 -19.11 35.46 -63.91
C ILE A 7 -18.47 36.08 -62.65
N THR A 8 -19.31 36.59 -61.77
CA THR A 8 -18.91 37.06 -60.44
C THR A 8 -18.83 35.86 -59.51
N ILE A 9 -17.61 35.45 -59.16
CA ILE A 9 -17.36 34.42 -58.14
C ILE A 9 -17.48 35.10 -56.76
N LEU A 10 -18.56 34.73 -56.03
CA LEU A 10 -18.78 35.15 -54.66
C LEU A 10 -18.03 34.18 -53.75
N CYS A 11 -16.85 34.58 -53.25
CA CYS A 11 -16.11 33.86 -52.22
C CYS A 11 -16.82 34.02 -50.86
N PHE A 12 -17.52 33.00 -50.42
CA PHE A 12 -17.95 32.90 -49.04
C PHE A 12 -16.75 32.57 -48.17
N LEU A 13 -16.21 33.55 -47.46
CA LEU A 13 -15.29 33.35 -46.37
C LEU A 13 -16.08 32.80 -45.18
N PHE A 14 -16.06 31.46 -45.04
CA PHE A 14 -16.42 30.86 -43.77
C PHE A 14 -15.32 31.19 -42.74
N SER A 15 -15.61 32.19 -41.93
CA SER A 15 -14.82 32.40 -40.71
C SER A 15 -15.10 31.21 -39.79
N CYS A 16 -14.18 30.25 -39.74
CA CYS A 16 -14.10 29.34 -38.60
C CYS A 16 -13.87 30.19 -37.38
N LYS A 17 -14.87 30.31 -36.51
CA LYS A 17 -14.61 30.68 -35.11
C LYS A 17 -13.73 29.56 -34.54
N ASP A 18 -12.53 29.91 -34.15
CA ASP A 18 -11.73 29.09 -33.27
C ASP A 18 -12.53 28.90 -31.96
N GLU A 19 -13.33 27.84 -31.88
CA GLU A 19 -13.73 27.30 -30.59
C GLU A 19 -12.42 26.88 -29.94
N LYS A 20 -11.98 27.63 -28.92
CA LYS A 20 -10.94 27.24 -28.01
C LYS A 20 -11.30 25.84 -27.54
N ALA A 21 -10.53 24.84 -27.95
CA ALA A 21 -10.62 23.52 -27.38
C ALA A 21 -10.60 23.67 -25.85
N PRO A 22 -11.41 22.92 -25.09
CA PRO A 22 -11.35 22.97 -23.65
C PRO A 22 -9.91 22.75 -23.24
N ASP A 23 -9.44 23.58 -22.33
CA ASP A 23 -8.10 23.52 -21.72
C ASP A 23 -8.00 22.15 -21.03
N THR A 24 -7.53 21.14 -21.75
CA THR A 24 -7.22 19.81 -21.23
C THR A 24 -5.82 19.82 -20.62
N ASP A 25 -5.58 20.73 -19.69
CA ASP A 25 -4.38 20.68 -18.84
C ASP A 25 -4.43 19.52 -17.81
N THR A 26 -5.34 18.58 -18.01
CA THR A 26 -5.27 17.22 -17.46
C THR A 26 -4.92 16.21 -18.55
N ALA A 27 -3.96 16.53 -19.40
CA ALA A 27 -3.36 15.51 -20.25
C ALA A 27 -2.67 14.50 -19.33
N ILE A 28 -3.36 13.39 -19.03
CA ILE A 28 -2.74 12.20 -18.47
C ILE A 28 -1.56 11.91 -19.38
N ALA A 29 -0.33 12.07 -18.84
CA ALA A 29 0.87 11.81 -19.62
C ALA A 29 0.75 10.42 -20.24
N ALA A 30 0.92 10.32 -21.56
CA ALA A 30 0.78 9.04 -22.24
C ALA A 30 1.69 8.01 -21.56
N PRO A 31 1.17 6.85 -21.15
CA PRO A 31 1.96 5.86 -20.42
C PRO A 31 3.15 5.45 -21.27
N LYS A 32 4.33 5.38 -20.64
CA LYS A 32 5.53 4.88 -21.27
C LYS A 32 5.29 3.44 -21.71
N SER A 33 5.89 3.02 -22.83
CA SER A 33 5.69 1.70 -23.45
C SER A 33 5.93 0.48 -22.51
N ASN A 34 6.52 0.69 -21.34
CA ASN A 34 6.81 -0.34 -20.35
C ASN A 34 5.79 -0.41 -19.19
N ASP A 35 4.77 0.46 -19.16
CA ASP A 35 3.81 0.53 -18.05
C ASP A 35 2.49 -0.21 -18.35
N TRP A 36 2.53 -1.25 -19.19
CA TRP A 36 1.33 -2.00 -19.55
C TRP A 36 0.63 -2.64 -18.33
N ILE A 37 1.38 -3.05 -17.30
CA ILE A 37 0.81 -3.55 -16.03
C ILE A 37 0.05 -2.45 -15.29
N PHE A 38 0.60 -1.23 -15.28
CA PHE A 38 -0.11 -0.07 -14.75
C PHE A 38 -1.39 0.19 -15.54
N MET A 39 -1.31 0.18 -16.88
CA MET A 39 -2.47 0.39 -17.75
C MET A 39 -3.58 -0.64 -17.52
N GLN A 40 -3.24 -1.90 -17.29
CA GLN A 40 -4.23 -2.92 -16.94
C GLN A 40 -4.97 -2.64 -15.63
N ARG A 41 -4.31 -2.02 -14.67
CA ARG A 41 -4.88 -1.70 -13.36
C ARG A 41 -5.74 -0.43 -13.37
N VAL A 42 -5.41 0.52 -14.24
CA VAL A 42 -6.08 1.83 -14.30
C VAL A 42 -7.17 1.91 -15.36
N TYR A 43 -7.30 0.92 -16.25
CA TYR A 43 -8.31 0.93 -17.29
C TYR A 43 -9.71 0.72 -16.72
N PRO A 44 -10.74 1.49 -17.13
CA PRO A 44 -10.70 2.60 -18.10
C PRO A 44 -10.44 3.97 -17.48
N ALA A 45 -10.34 4.09 -16.15
CA ALA A 45 -10.34 5.36 -15.42
C ALA A 45 -9.04 6.18 -15.56
N GLY A 46 -7.95 5.57 -16.05
CA GLY A 46 -6.63 6.20 -16.16
C GLY A 46 -5.87 6.35 -14.84
N GLN A 47 -6.49 5.96 -13.72
CA GLN A 47 -5.90 5.97 -12.38
C GLN A 47 -6.33 4.73 -11.60
N ILE A 48 -5.56 4.35 -10.59
CA ILE A 48 -5.95 3.30 -9.67
C ILE A 48 -6.99 3.86 -8.71
N GLU A 49 -8.18 3.26 -8.74
CA GLU A 49 -9.28 3.64 -7.85
C GLU A 49 -9.19 2.87 -6.52
N PRO A 50 -8.94 3.53 -5.38
CA PRO A 50 -8.87 2.86 -4.06
C PRO A 50 -10.14 2.08 -3.73
N ALA A 51 -11.31 2.58 -4.15
CA ALA A 51 -12.58 1.88 -3.97
C ALA A 51 -12.62 0.51 -4.64
N SER A 52 -11.92 0.30 -5.76
CA SER A 52 -11.82 -0.99 -6.45
C SER A 52 -11.09 -2.03 -5.60
N TYR A 53 -10.04 -1.65 -4.90
CA TYR A 53 -9.33 -2.53 -3.95
C TYR A 53 -10.21 -2.91 -2.77
N LYS A 54 -10.96 -1.96 -2.22
CA LYS A 54 -11.93 -2.20 -1.14
C LYS A 54 -13.01 -3.20 -1.57
N ALA A 55 -13.54 -3.05 -2.79
CA ALA A 55 -14.53 -3.98 -3.34
C ALA A 55 -13.97 -5.39 -3.55
N VAL A 56 -12.74 -5.52 -4.06
CA VAL A 56 -12.07 -6.82 -4.24
C VAL A 56 -11.80 -7.49 -2.89
N ARG A 57 -11.35 -6.75 -1.88
CA ARG A 57 -11.14 -7.27 -0.53
C ARG A 57 -12.44 -7.78 0.08
N ALA A 58 -13.51 -7.00 -0.01
CA ALA A 58 -14.84 -7.42 0.47
C ALA A 58 -15.34 -8.70 -0.23
N TYR A 59 -15.13 -8.80 -1.54
CA TYR A 59 -15.47 -10.01 -2.30
C TYR A 59 -14.65 -11.24 -1.88
N LYS A 60 -13.33 -11.06 -1.66
CA LYS A 60 -12.44 -12.13 -1.15
C LYS A 60 -12.95 -12.63 0.19
N GLN A 61 -13.23 -11.73 1.13
CA GLN A 61 -13.75 -12.07 2.45
C GLN A 61 -15.07 -12.86 2.39
N GLN A 62 -16.01 -12.42 1.55
CA GLN A 62 -17.28 -13.16 1.33
C GLN A 62 -17.05 -14.57 0.77
N LYS A 63 -16.12 -14.71 -0.18
CA LYS A 63 -15.76 -16.01 -0.74
C LYS A 63 -15.11 -16.92 0.28
N GLU A 64 -14.22 -16.42 1.12
CA GLU A 64 -13.56 -17.22 2.16
C GLU A 64 -14.57 -17.73 3.20
N ILE A 65 -15.50 -16.89 3.66
CA ILE A 65 -16.60 -17.29 4.54
C ILE A 65 -17.44 -18.40 3.88
N ALA A 66 -17.78 -18.24 2.59
CA ALA A 66 -18.56 -19.24 1.86
C ALA A 66 -17.79 -20.55 1.62
N LEU A 67 -16.47 -20.50 1.46
CA LEU A 67 -15.61 -21.67 1.32
C LEU A 67 -15.42 -22.41 2.66
N GLN A 68 -15.33 -21.66 3.78
CA GLN A 68 -15.26 -22.24 5.11
C GLN A 68 -16.52 -23.03 5.47
N ALA A 69 -17.67 -22.63 4.92
CA ALA A 69 -18.95 -23.33 5.10
C ALA A 69 -19.10 -24.60 4.24
N ARG A 70 -18.18 -24.90 3.33
CA ARG A 70 -18.20 -26.07 2.46
C ARG A 70 -17.22 -27.12 2.98
N ASP A 71 -17.74 -28.29 3.33
CA ASP A 71 -17.00 -29.43 3.92
C ASP A 71 -16.03 -30.13 2.93
N ASN A 72 -15.92 -29.68 1.71
CA ASN A 72 -15.14 -30.30 0.64
C ASN A 72 -14.01 -29.39 0.15
N ARG A 73 -12.95 -29.25 0.96
CA ARG A 73 -11.73 -28.53 0.55
C ARG A 73 -10.78 -29.48 -0.14
N SER A 74 -10.58 -29.30 -1.44
CA SER A 74 -9.34 -29.72 -2.07
C SER A 74 -8.21 -28.94 -1.41
N SER A 75 -7.29 -29.59 -0.72
CA SER A 75 -6.07 -28.97 -0.22
C SER A 75 -5.17 -28.61 -1.42
N TRP A 76 -4.74 -27.36 -1.47
CA TRP A 76 -3.67 -26.96 -2.38
C TRP A 76 -2.34 -27.41 -1.78
N GLU A 77 -1.57 -28.18 -2.54
CA GLU A 77 -0.20 -28.51 -2.17
C GLU A 77 0.74 -27.59 -2.94
N TYR A 78 1.77 -27.07 -2.26
CA TYR A 78 2.79 -26.25 -2.88
C TYR A 78 3.64 -27.13 -3.84
N ALA A 79 3.48 -26.88 -5.12
CA ALA A 79 4.22 -27.58 -6.18
C ALA A 79 5.23 -26.68 -6.92
N GLY A 80 5.42 -25.45 -6.42
CA GLY A 80 6.19 -24.41 -7.10
C GLY A 80 7.69 -24.46 -6.84
N ALA A 81 8.38 -23.50 -7.46
CA ALA A 81 9.83 -23.39 -7.36
C ALA A 81 10.27 -23.10 -5.91
N THR A 82 11.14 -23.91 -5.35
CA THR A 82 11.71 -23.75 -4.00
C THR A 82 13.02 -22.94 -3.99
N ASN A 83 13.53 -22.60 -5.18
CA ASN A 83 14.82 -21.93 -5.40
C ASN A 83 14.68 -20.52 -6.02
N VAL A 84 13.47 -19.97 -6.07
CA VAL A 84 13.23 -18.60 -6.51
C VAL A 84 13.06 -17.72 -5.26
N GLY A 85 13.96 -16.74 -5.10
CA GLY A 85 13.90 -15.79 -3.99
C GLY A 85 12.73 -14.83 -4.15
N GLY A 86 12.11 -14.48 -3.01
CA GLY A 86 11.15 -13.38 -2.89
C GLY A 86 11.82 -12.11 -2.39
N ARG A 87 11.12 -10.96 -2.50
CA ARG A 87 11.57 -9.71 -1.88
C ARG A 87 11.05 -9.64 -0.44
N VAL A 88 11.96 -9.48 0.50
CA VAL A 88 11.67 -9.21 1.91
C VAL A 88 11.72 -7.69 2.11
N THR A 89 10.73 -7.13 2.76
CA THR A 89 10.61 -5.69 3.04
C THR A 89 11.14 -5.35 4.42
N ASP A 90 10.96 -6.27 5.38
CA ASP A 90 11.41 -6.06 6.74
C ASP A 90 11.74 -7.40 7.42
N VAL A 91 12.64 -7.34 8.42
CA VAL A 91 13.01 -8.48 9.27
C VAL A 91 13.15 -8.00 10.71
N GLU A 92 12.38 -8.61 11.61
CA GLU A 92 12.44 -8.37 13.04
C GLU A 92 12.93 -9.61 13.78
N ILE A 93 13.73 -9.40 14.84
CA ILE A 93 14.31 -10.45 15.66
C ILE A 93 13.89 -10.23 17.11
N LEU A 94 13.38 -11.28 17.77
CA LEU A 94 13.05 -11.20 19.18
C LEU A 94 14.32 -10.94 20.01
N LYS A 95 14.28 -9.93 20.87
CA LYS A 95 15.40 -9.63 21.79
C LYS A 95 15.55 -10.70 22.86
N SER A 96 14.43 -11.27 23.34
CA SER A 96 14.42 -12.34 24.34
C SER A 96 14.91 -13.68 23.78
N ASN A 97 14.75 -13.91 22.47
CA ASN A 97 15.19 -15.14 21.80
C ASN A 97 15.71 -14.86 20.39
N PRO A 98 17.03 -14.70 20.21
CA PRO A 98 17.62 -14.34 18.92
C PRO A 98 17.56 -15.45 17.85
N ASN A 99 16.90 -16.58 18.11
CA ASN A 99 16.60 -17.60 17.11
C ASN A 99 15.21 -17.40 16.47
N VAL A 100 14.38 -16.50 17.01
CA VAL A 100 13.05 -16.23 16.49
C VAL A 100 13.10 -14.98 15.61
N TYR A 101 12.77 -15.16 14.32
CA TYR A 101 12.72 -14.12 13.30
C TYR A 101 11.31 -13.98 12.76
N TYR A 102 10.92 -12.76 12.45
CA TYR A 102 9.76 -12.45 11.64
C TYR A 102 10.24 -11.77 10.36
N ALA A 103 9.71 -12.17 9.22
CA ALA A 103 10.03 -11.60 7.92
C ALA A 103 8.77 -11.17 7.19
N GLY A 104 8.72 -9.91 6.77
CA GLY A 104 7.68 -9.34 5.93
C GLY A 104 8.05 -9.47 4.46
N ALA A 105 7.19 -10.11 3.68
CA ALA A 105 7.39 -10.23 2.24
C ALA A 105 6.60 -9.17 1.48
N ALA A 106 7.16 -8.65 0.38
CA ALA A 106 6.54 -7.62 -0.44
C ALA A 106 5.17 -8.04 -1.02
N SER A 107 4.91 -9.34 -1.13
CA SER A 107 3.64 -9.88 -1.63
C SER A 107 3.30 -11.28 -1.09
N GLY A 108 3.95 -11.71 -0.01
CA GLY A 108 3.82 -13.07 0.55
C GLY A 108 3.32 -13.13 1.99
N GLY A 109 3.02 -12.00 2.61
CA GLY A 109 2.60 -11.94 4.01
C GLY A 109 3.77 -11.97 4.99
N VAL A 110 3.48 -12.38 6.22
CA VAL A 110 4.44 -12.49 7.33
C VAL A 110 4.82 -13.93 7.54
N PHE A 111 6.11 -14.17 7.72
CA PHE A 111 6.68 -15.48 8.03
C PHE A 111 7.40 -15.45 9.36
N LYS A 112 7.35 -16.55 10.12
CA LYS A 112 8.08 -16.75 11.36
C LYS A 112 9.08 -17.89 11.20
N SER A 113 10.28 -17.69 11.73
CA SER A 113 11.28 -18.75 11.95
C SER A 113 11.57 -18.85 13.44
N GLU A 114 11.68 -20.07 13.97
CA GLU A 114 12.05 -20.33 15.36
C GLU A 114 13.44 -20.98 15.48
N ASN A 115 14.16 -21.07 14.37
CA ASN A 115 15.46 -21.73 14.27
C ASN A 115 16.46 -20.94 13.43
N ALA A 116 16.52 -19.62 13.69
CA ALA A 116 17.45 -18.69 13.06
C ALA A 116 17.42 -18.74 11.51
N GLY A 117 16.22 -18.85 10.93
CA GLY A 117 16.01 -18.86 9.48
C GLY A 117 16.14 -20.23 8.82
N GLY A 118 16.35 -21.31 9.60
CA GLY A 118 16.48 -22.66 9.05
C GLY A 118 15.19 -23.20 8.42
N SER A 119 14.03 -22.80 8.95
CA SER A 119 12.71 -23.03 8.37
C SER A 119 11.76 -21.88 8.67
N TRP A 120 10.74 -21.70 7.85
CA TRP A 120 9.80 -20.60 7.91
C TRP A 120 8.35 -21.11 7.87
N GLN A 121 7.50 -20.53 8.73
CA GLN A 121 6.08 -20.78 8.79
C GLN A 121 5.32 -19.51 8.38
N PRO A 122 4.35 -19.59 7.44
CA PRO A 122 3.50 -18.44 7.11
C PRO A 122 2.49 -18.20 8.23
N LEU A 123 2.33 -16.95 8.64
CA LEU A 123 1.41 -16.53 9.71
C LEU A 123 0.27 -15.63 9.23
N PHE A 124 0.32 -15.15 7.98
CA PHE A 124 -0.52 -14.05 7.52
C PHE A 124 -1.45 -14.40 6.34
N ASP A 125 -1.48 -15.67 5.92
CA ASP A 125 -2.16 -16.12 4.70
C ASP A 125 -3.67 -15.87 4.68
N SER A 126 -4.30 -15.80 5.86
CA SER A 126 -5.73 -15.55 6.00
C SER A 126 -6.11 -14.06 5.86
N GLN A 127 -5.12 -13.16 5.80
CA GLN A 127 -5.39 -11.73 5.76
C GLN A 127 -5.72 -11.22 4.34
N LEU A 128 -6.39 -10.05 4.26
CA LEU A 128 -6.90 -9.52 3.00
C LEU A 128 -5.80 -8.96 2.09
N ALA A 129 -4.68 -8.52 2.66
CA ALA A 129 -3.54 -8.01 1.92
C ALA A 129 -2.26 -8.71 2.40
N LEU A 130 -1.49 -9.26 1.47
CA LEU A 130 -0.23 -9.97 1.74
C LEU A 130 1.00 -9.13 1.37
N SER A 131 0.82 -7.90 0.96
CA SER A 131 1.92 -6.95 0.75
C SER A 131 2.29 -6.34 2.09
N ILE A 132 3.48 -6.60 2.58
CA ILE A 132 3.95 -6.09 3.86
C ILE A 132 4.85 -4.88 3.62
N GLY A 133 4.58 -3.81 4.35
CA GLY A 133 5.43 -2.62 4.40
C GLY A 133 6.47 -2.72 5.51
N ASP A 134 5.98 -2.98 6.73
CA ASP A 134 6.81 -3.00 7.94
C ASP A 134 6.23 -3.92 9.02
N ILE A 135 7.08 -4.43 9.90
CA ILE A 135 6.74 -5.22 11.09
C ILE A 135 7.34 -4.52 12.31
N ALA A 136 6.59 -4.41 13.39
CA ALA A 136 7.11 -3.85 14.63
C ALA A 136 6.72 -4.73 15.82
N ILE A 137 7.72 -5.25 16.53
CA ILE A 137 7.55 -5.97 17.79
C ILE A 137 7.54 -4.96 18.92
N ALA A 138 6.54 -5.03 19.81
CA ALA A 138 6.47 -4.11 20.93
C ALA A 138 7.61 -4.38 21.94
N PRO A 139 8.43 -3.36 22.28
CA PRO A 139 9.59 -3.59 23.16
C PRO A 139 9.24 -3.98 24.60
N ALA A 140 8.06 -3.57 25.08
CA ALA A 140 7.57 -3.90 26.43
C ALA A 140 6.93 -5.29 26.53
N ASP A 141 6.45 -5.83 25.41
CA ASP A 141 5.78 -7.14 25.33
C ASP A 141 5.96 -7.71 23.92
N GLU A 142 6.90 -8.63 23.77
CA GLU A 142 7.26 -9.22 22.47
C GLU A 142 6.20 -10.16 21.88
N GLU A 143 5.12 -10.48 22.61
CA GLU A 143 3.96 -11.19 22.07
C GLU A 143 3.10 -10.28 21.21
N ILE A 144 3.21 -8.95 21.43
CA ILE A 144 2.47 -7.93 20.68
C ILE A 144 3.28 -7.50 19.47
N ILE A 145 2.69 -7.75 18.29
CA ILE A 145 3.30 -7.45 16.99
C ILE A 145 2.32 -6.62 16.16
N TYR A 146 2.82 -5.52 15.60
CA TYR A 146 2.11 -4.73 14.61
C TYR A 146 2.64 -5.01 13.21
N VAL A 147 1.76 -5.04 12.23
CA VAL A 147 2.09 -5.20 10.81
C VAL A 147 1.41 -4.12 10.00
N GLY A 148 2.20 -3.34 9.29
CA GLY A 148 1.73 -2.41 8.29
C GLY A 148 1.75 -3.04 6.91
N THR A 149 0.62 -2.97 6.21
CA THR A 149 0.49 -3.56 4.87
C THR A 149 0.69 -2.52 3.76
N GLY A 150 1.02 -3.00 2.56
CA GLY A 150 1.37 -2.18 1.40
C GLY A 150 2.86 -1.83 1.38
N GLU A 151 3.54 -2.21 0.30
CA GLU A 151 4.96 -1.92 0.13
C GLU A 151 5.17 -0.49 -0.37
N PRO A 152 5.81 0.40 0.41
CA PRO A 152 6.01 1.80 0.01
C PRO A 152 7.19 1.97 -0.93
N ASN A 153 8.13 1.02 -0.98
CA ASN A 153 9.46 1.20 -1.57
C ASN A 153 9.68 0.41 -2.87
N ALA A 154 8.60 0.13 -3.60
CA ALA A 154 8.69 -0.54 -4.88
C ALA A 154 9.61 0.22 -5.85
N GLY A 155 10.69 -0.40 -6.25
CA GLY A 155 11.65 0.13 -7.21
C GLY A 155 11.06 0.30 -8.62
N GLY A 156 11.79 0.96 -9.51
CA GLY A 156 11.39 1.15 -10.91
C GLY A 156 11.14 -0.18 -11.60
N GLY A 157 9.95 -0.38 -12.16
CA GLY A 157 9.54 -1.63 -12.82
C GLY A 157 9.02 -2.71 -11.87
N SER A 158 9.09 -2.54 -10.56
CA SER A 158 8.52 -3.47 -9.60
C SER A 158 7.01 -3.33 -9.48
N ILE A 159 6.34 -4.46 -9.32
CA ILE A 159 4.92 -4.50 -8.98
C ILE A 159 4.80 -4.12 -7.50
N ALA A 160 4.08 -3.04 -7.20
CA ALA A 160 3.68 -2.68 -5.86
C ALA A 160 2.20 -3.01 -5.67
N TYR A 161 1.86 -3.53 -4.51
CA TYR A 161 0.48 -3.76 -4.11
C TYR A 161 0.16 -2.87 -2.93
N ASP A 162 -0.97 -2.18 -3.00
CA ASP A 162 -1.50 -1.48 -1.86
C ASP A 162 -1.87 -2.47 -0.75
N GLY A 163 -1.75 -1.98 0.47
CA GLY A 163 -2.13 -2.72 1.66
C GLY A 163 -3.62 -2.62 1.98
N ASN A 164 -3.93 -3.02 3.19
CA ASN A 164 -5.25 -2.90 3.81
C ASN A 164 -5.12 -2.32 5.23
N GLY A 165 -4.21 -1.37 5.42
CA GLY A 165 -3.99 -0.75 6.71
C GLY A 165 -3.09 -1.56 7.64
N VAL A 166 -3.41 -1.54 8.92
CA VAL A 166 -2.59 -2.07 10.00
C VAL A 166 -3.26 -3.26 10.66
N TYR A 167 -2.46 -4.23 11.06
CA TYR A 167 -2.87 -5.40 11.83
C TYR A 167 -2.07 -5.50 13.12
N ARG A 168 -2.65 -6.13 14.14
CA ARG A 168 -2.01 -6.43 15.42
C ARG A 168 -2.23 -7.89 15.78
N SER A 169 -1.21 -8.51 16.31
CA SER A 169 -1.28 -9.77 17.05
C SER A 169 -0.95 -9.52 18.51
N ASP A 170 -1.65 -10.20 19.41
CA ASP A 170 -1.38 -10.21 20.85
C ASP A 170 -0.85 -11.59 21.31
N ASN A 171 -0.44 -12.45 20.36
CA ASN A 171 0.01 -13.81 20.61
C ASN A 171 1.09 -14.26 19.61
N SER A 172 2.11 -13.43 19.43
CA SER A 172 3.30 -13.75 18.63
C SER A 172 3.01 -14.14 17.17
N GLY A 173 1.91 -13.61 16.61
CA GLY A 173 1.50 -13.83 15.22
C GLY A 173 0.55 -15.00 14.98
N ASP A 174 0.09 -15.70 16.01
CA ASP A 174 -0.84 -16.83 15.84
C ASP A 174 -2.21 -16.36 15.33
N THR A 175 -2.67 -15.21 15.80
CA THR A 175 -3.90 -14.56 15.32
C THR A 175 -3.69 -13.06 15.10
N TRP A 176 -4.48 -12.48 14.18
CA TRP A 176 -4.36 -11.10 13.78
C TRP A 176 -5.70 -10.38 13.81
N SER A 177 -5.71 -9.20 14.42
CA SER A 177 -6.82 -8.25 14.42
C SER A 177 -6.51 -7.11 13.46
N HIS A 178 -7.45 -6.78 12.57
CA HIS A 178 -7.35 -5.62 11.69
C HIS A 178 -7.71 -4.35 12.45
N LEU A 179 -6.84 -3.34 12.40
CA LEU A 179 -6.93 -2.11 13.19
C LEU A 179 -7.34 -0.87 12.36
N GLY A 180 -7.83 -1.06 11.14
CA GLY A 180 -8.23 0.06 10.27
C GLY A 180 -7.08 0.64 9.45
N LEU A 181 -7.23 1.91 9.05
CA LEU A 181 -6.35 2.61 8.12
C LEU A 181 -6.30 1.96 6.72
N GLU A 182 -7.43 1.43 6.24
CA GLU A 182 -7.52 0.68 4.97
C GLU A 182 -7.13 1.50 3.74
N ASP A 183 -7.29 2.80 3.82
CA ASP A 183 -7.15 3.72 2.69
C ASP A 183 -5.75 4.38 2.62
N ILE A 184 -4.82 4.07 3.56
CA ILE A 184 -3.48 4.69 3.57
C ILE A 184 -2.54 4.18 2.48
N GLY A 185 -2.96 3.22 1.67
CA GLY A 185 -2.21 2.66 0.55
C GLY A 185 -1.02 1.82 0.97
N SER A 186 0.03 2.40 1.54
CA SER A 186 1.22 1.69 1.98
C SER A 186 1.80 2.25 3.26
N VAL A 187 2.37 1.36 4.09
CA VAL A 187 3.02 1.69 5.35
C VAL A 187 4.53 1.65 5.17
N GLY A 188 5.18 2.77 5.49
CA GLY A 188 6.63 2.91 5.42
C GLY A 188 7.33 2.35 6.64
N LYS A 189 6.85 2.69 7.83
CA LYS A 189 7.39 2.27 9.12
C LYS A 189 6.33 2.28 10.21
N ILE A 190 6.43 1.35 11.14
CA ILE A 190 5.70 1.35 12.41
C ILE A 190 6.72 1.43 13.55
N ILE A 191 6.46 2.26 14.52
CA ILE A 191 7.18 2.22 15.79
C ILE A 191 6.20 2.08 16.94
N VAL A 192 6.54 1.26 17.91
CA VAL A 192 5.78 1.07 19.14
C VAL A 192 6.53 1.74 20.28
N HIS A 193 5.77 2.38 21.17
CA HIS A 193 6.35 3.03 22.33
C HIS A 193 7.10 2.01 23.22
N PRO A 194 8.29 2.34 23.70
CA PRO A 194 9.15 1.38 24.39
C PRO A 194 8.57 0.78 25.68
N GLU A 195 7.66 1.50 26.37
CA GLU A 195 7.10 1.09 27.66
C GLU A 195 5.60 0.78 27.61
N ASN A 196 4.90 1.16 26.50
CA ASN A 196 3.46 0.94 26.38
C ASN A 196 3.11 0.42 24.98
N PRO A 197 2.78 -0.88 24.84
CA PRO A 197 2.49 -1.50 23.55
C PRO A 197 1.22 -0.99 22.87
N ASP A 198 0.35 -0.26 23.60
CA ASP A 198 -0.87 0.32 23.04
C ASP A 198 -0.64 1.69 22.38
N ILE A 199 0.56 2.27 22.55
CA ILE A 199 0.96 3.49 21.85
C ILE A 199 1.84 3.12 20.66
N ALA A 200 1.34 3.43 19.45
CA ALA A 200 2.08 3.17 18.23
C ALA A 200 1.92 4.32 17.22
N TYR A 201 2.91 4.44 16.35
CA TYR A 201 2.96 5.41 15.28
C TYR A 201 3.12 4.70 13.95
N VAL A 202 2.39 5.15 12.93
CA VAL A 202 2.36 4.57 11.58
C VAL A 202 2.72 5.63 10.55
N ALA A 203 3.78 5.38 9.81
CA ALA A 203 4.18 6.17 8.65
C ALA A 203 3.35 5.77 7.44
N ALA A 204 2.36 6.57 7.08
CA ALA A 204 1.53 6.35 5.90
C ALA A 204 2.17 7.03 4.69
N MET A 205 2.70 6.21 3.77
CA MET A 205 3.30 6.70 2.53
C MET A 205 2.24 7.05 1.48
N GLY A 206 1.05 6.44 1.56
CA GLY A 206 -0.03 6.62 0.61
C GLY A 206 0.04 5.67 -0.57
N HIS A 207 -0.91 5.84 -1.48
CA HIS A 207 -0.94 5.12 -2.75
C HIS A 207 0.21 5.56 -3.67
N LEU A 208 0.84 4.61 -4.36
CA LEU A 208 1.99 4.91 -5.20
C LEU A 208 1.62 5.72 -6.45
N PHE A 209 0.44 5.50 -7.02
CA PHE A 209 0.02 6.04 -8.31
C PHE A 209 -1.05 7.13 -8.24
N THR A 210 -1.53 7.47 -7.05
CA THR A 210 -2.53 8.53 -6.84
C THR A 210 -2.10 9.42 -5.69
N SER A 211 -2.39 10.71 -5.80
CA SER A 211 -2.34 11.62 -4.67
C SER A 211 -3.55 11.40 -3.76
N GLY A 212 -3.42 11.71 -2.48
CA GLY A 212 -4.53 11.57 -1.54
C GLY A 212 -4.18 12.08 -0.15
N SER A 213 -5.23 12.45 0.58
CA SER A 213 -5.12 13.00 1.92
C SER A 213 -4.77 11.95 2.98
N ASP A 214 -4.74 10.65 2.64
CA ASP A 214 -4.52 9.55 3.58
C ASP A 214 -3.04 9.32 3.93
N ARG A 215 -2.17 10.15 3.37
CA ARG A 215 -0.74 10.22 3.68
C ARG A 215 -0.50 10.90 5.02
N GLY A 216 0.63 10.62 5.65
CA GLY A 216 1.04 11.32 6.85
C GLY A 216 1.50 10.40 7.98
N LEU A 217 1.54 10.93 9.18
CA LEU A 217 1.85 10.20 10.40
C LEU A 217 0.57 10.00 11.22
N TYR A 218 0.29 8.77 11.56
CA TYR A 218 -0.82 8.40 12.43
C TYR A 218 -0.30 7.90 13.78
N ARG A 219 -1.07 8.17 14.83
CA ARG A 219 -0.83 7.73 16.19
C ARG A 219 -2.06 7.04 16.76
N THR A 220 -1.84 5.97 17.50
CA THR A 220 -2.80 5.38 18.41
C THR A 220 -2.29 5.46 19.85
N ILE A 221 -3.20 5.47 20.82
CA ILE A 221 -2.90 5.38 22.27
C ILE A 221 -3.74 4.28 22.94
N ASP A 222 -4.49 3.53 22.18
CA ASP A 222 -5.46 2.52 22.63
C ASP A 222 -5.31 1.18 21.88
N GLY A 223 -4.10 0.87 21.42
CA GLY A 223 -3.79 -0.38 20.75
C GLY A 223 -4.36 -0.47 19.34
N GLY A 224 -4.66 0.67 18.70
CA GLY A 224 -5.15 0.73 17.33
C GLY A 224 -6.68 0.73 17.19
N GLN A 225 -7.43 0.89 18.29
CA GLN A 225 -8.89 1.04 18.21
C GLN A 225 -9.27 2.37 17.57
N GLN A 226 -8.46 3.42 17.81
CA GLN A 226 -8.60 4.73 17.17
C GLN A 226 -7.24 5.23 16.69
N TRP A 227 -7.26 5.95 15.57
CA TRP A 227 -6.09 6.56 14.97
C TRP A 227 -6.28 8.06 14.79
N GLU A 228 -5.32 8.83 15.27
CA GLU A 228 -5.21 10.26 15.05
C GLU A 228 -4.14 10.56 14.01
N LYS A 229 -4.47 11.32 12.97
CA LYS A 229 -3.45 11.84 12.05
C LYS A 229 -2.74 13.04 12.68
N VAL A 230 -1.50 12.83 13.14
CA VAL A 230 -0.74 13.85 13.88
C VAL A 230 0.18 14.69 12.98
N LEU A 231 0.44 14.24 11.74
CA LEU A 231 1.19 15.03 10.74
C LEU A 231 0.62 14.78 9.35
N PHE A 232 0.33 15.85 8.64
CA PHE A 232 0.00 15.85 7.23
C PHE A 232 0.77 17.00 6.54
N ILE A 233 1.42 16.73 5.41
CA ILE A 233 2.19 17.73 4.67
C ILE A 233 1.40 18.20 3.45
N ASN A 234 1.10 17.29 2.54
CA ASN A 234 0.24 17.49 1.37
C ASN A 234 -0.14 16.14 0.73
N ASP A 235 -1.00 16.18 -0.27
CA ASP A 235 -1.57 14.99 -0.94
C ASP A 235 -0.55 14.14 -1.72
N SER A 236 0.65 14.65 -1.95
CA SER A 236 1.71 13.94 -2.69
C SER A 236 2.88 13.50 -1.82
N THR A 237 2.92 13.95 -0.55
CA THR A 237 4.01 13.68 0.39
C THR A 237 3.55 12.77 1.50
N GLY A 238 4.10 11.56 1.57
CA GLY A 238 3.89 10.62 2.67
C GLY A 238 5.06 10.61 3.66
N ILE A 239 4.91 9.84 4.72
CA ILE A 239 5.98 9.54 5.67
C ILE A 239 6.49 8.14 5.36
N ILE A 240 7.80 8.01 5.16
CA ILE A 240 8.42 6.76 4.73
C ILE A 240 9.16 6.05 5.87
N ASP A 241 9.68 6.80 6.83
CA ASP A 241 10.45 6.24 7.91
C ASP A 241 10.24 7.03 9.20
N LEU A 242 10.41 6.35 10.35
CA LEU A 242 10.24 6.89 11.70
C LEU A 242 11.38 6.45 12.62
N ALA A 243 11.75 7.31 13.53
CA ALA A 243 12.61 6.97 14.64
C ALA A 243 12.11 7.63 15.93
N ILE A 244 12.11 6.87 17.02
CA ILE A 244 11.85 7.41 18.36
C ILE A 244 13.17 7.85 19.00
N HIS A 245 13.15 8.98 19.70
CA HIS A 245 14.33 9.45 20.41
C HIS A 245 14.70 8.46 21.53
N PRO A 246 15.98 8.06 21.65
CA PRO A 246 16.38 6.91 22.47
C PRO A 246 16.16 7.10 24.00
N THR A 247 16.03 8.33 24.47
CA THR A 247 15.85 8.65 25.90
C THR A 247 14.63 9.51 26.21
N ASN A 248 13.87 9.89 25.20
CA ASN A 248 12.63 10.66 25.35
C ASN A 248 11.61 10.23 24.30
N SER A 249 10.72 9.33 24.67
CA SER A 249 9.71 8.76 23.79
C SER A 249 8.66 9.74 23.27
N GLU A 250 8.60 10.96 23.82
CA GLU A 250 7.74 12.04 23.32
C GLU A 250 8.28 12.68 22.03
N ILE A 251 9.53 12.41 21.66
CA ILE A 251 10.17 12.96 20.47
C ILE A 251 10.23 11.88 19.39
N ILE A 252 9.52 12.14 18.28
CA ILE A 252 9.49 11.30 17.09
C ILE A 252 10.10 12.06 15.91
N TYR A 253 11.02 11.42 15.21
CA TYR A 253 11.55 11.89 13.94
C TYR A 253 10.82 11.19 12.80
N ALA A 254 10.36 11.96 11.82
CA ALA A 254 9.63 11.44 10.67
C ALA A 254 10.32 11.89 9.37
N ALA A 255 10.67 10.94 8.51
CA ALA A 255 11.19 11.22 7.19
C ALA A 255 10.05 11.33 6.17
N ALA A 256 9.91 12.49 5.56
CA ALA A 256 8.89 12.76 4.56
C ALA A 256 9.42 12.55 3.14
N TRP A 257 8.61 11.94 2.28
CA TRP A 257 8.96 11.72 0.88
C TRP A 257 7.80 12.09 -0.04
N GLN A 258 8.05 13.08 -0.91
CA GLN A 258 7.11 13.41 -1.97
C GLN A 258 7.22 12.39 -3.09
N ARG A 259 6.21 11.53 -3.23
CA ARG A 259 6.20 10.46 -4.21
C ARG A 259 4.79 10.14 -4.70
N VAL A 260 4.52 10.53 -5.93
CA VAL A 260 3.42 10.01 -6.75
C VAL A 260 4.05 9.57 -8.06
N ARG A 261 3.75 8.35 -8.49
CA ARG A 261 4.30 7.78 -9.70
C ARG A 261 3.31 7.96 -10.85
N THR A 262 3.78 8.49 -11.95
CA THR A 262 3.02 8.74 -13.20
C THR A 262 3.50 7.85 -14.34
#